data_6321a27081b64b6b69a8fc1f4cd05f13
#
_entry.id   6321a27081b64b6b69a8fc1f4cd05f13
#
_cell.length_a   1.000
_cell.length_b   1.000
_cell.length_c   1.000
_cell.angle_alpha   90.00
_cell.angle_beta   90.00
_cell.angle_gamma   90.00
#
_symmetry.space_group_name_H-M   'P 1'
#
loop_
_entity.id
_entity.type
_entity.pdbx_description
1 polymer ?
#
loop_
_entity_poly.entity_id
_entity_poly.type
_entity_poly.pdbx_seq_one_letter_code
_entity_poly.pdbx_strand_id
1 'polypeptide(L)'
;MALKLPKGTQFGFAPVVSTAIATSSISKAAPALASVAANSVDTGDVVVIELPGWPALNNRATRAGAEATGTVELLGIDTTDTVLFPGTSGAGVLRKAGAFVDLDQQGDPTTAGGEQQYWSGTLLEDPTGRQVQLPTFKNAKTITLPLFYDPKKPWYSALKNVDAKGEPVILRAKLVGGDVLYWYGYLSYNGDPTMAANAPMGTTATFTALADSILVEGA
;
A
#
# COMPACT_ATOMS: atom_id res chain seq x y z
N MET A 1 -3.61 -2.45 26.40
CA MET A 1 -3.37 -1.88 25.06
C MET A 1 -2.21 -0.90 25.20
N ALA A 2 -1.09 -1.14 24.53
CA ALA A 2 0.06 -0.23 24.62
C ALA A 2 -0.09 0.87 23.56
N LEU A 3 -0.06 2.13 23.99
CA LEU A 3 0.02 3.27 23.08
C LEU A 3 1.41 3.27 22.43
N LYS A 4 1.45 3.21 21.08
CA LYS A 4 2.69 3.31 20.31
C LYS A 4 2.87 4.77 19.87
N LEU A 5 4.02 5.38 20.22
CA LEU A 5 4.37 6.71 19.74
C LEU A 5 5.04 6.59 18.36
N PRO A 6 4.73 7.49 17.40
CA PRO A 6 5.24 7.39 16.03
C PRO A 6 6.72 7.79 15.89
N LYS A 7 7.34 8.35 16.93
CA LYS A 7 8.73 8.80 16.89
C LYS A 7 9.68 7.65 16.54
N GLY A 8 10.38 7.78 15.41
CA GLY A 8 11.28 6.75 14.89
C GLY A 8 10.65 5.92 13.73
N THR A 9 9.41 6.23 13.32
CA THR A 9 8.82 5.66 12.10
C THR A 9 9.59 6.18 10.88
N GLN A 10 9.97 5.28 9.99
CA GLN A 10 10.70 5.59 8.77
C GLN A 10 9.88 5.19 7.55
N PHE A 11 9.64 6.15 6.67
CA PHE A 11 9.03 5.89 5.37
C PHE A 11 10.09 5.61 4.32
N GLY A 12 9.72 4.78 3.35
CA GLY A 12 10.52 4.51 2.17
C GLY A 12 9.63 4.04 1.04
N PHE A 13 10.09 4.16 -0.18
CA PHE A 13 9.36 3.71 -1.35
C PHE A 13 10.25 2.90 -2.28
N ALA A 14 9.64 2.04 -3.08
CA ALA A 14 10.32 1.25 -4.10
C ALA A 14 9.50 1.22 -5.38
N PRO A 15 10.14 1.31 -6.54
CA PRO A 15 9.49 1.00 -7.81
C PRO A 15 9.14 -0.49 -7.87
N VAL A 16 8.15 -0.84 -8.67
CA VAL A 16 7.80 -2.24 -8.94
C VAL A 16 8.60 -2.75 -10.13
N VAL A 17 9.17 -3.94 -10.00
CA VAL A 17 9.88 -4.58 -11.12
C VAL A 17 8.88 -5.02 -12.18
N SER A 18 9.17 -4.74 -13.44
CA SER A 18 8.27 -5.05 -14.56
C SER A 18 8.06 -6.55 -14.79
N THR A 19 8.99 -7.40 -14.35
CA THR A 19 8.90 -8.85 -14.52
C THR A 19 7.73 -9.42 -13.71
N ALA A 20 6.79 -10.03 -14.42
CA ALA A 20 5.63 -10.69 -13.86
C ALA A 20 5.97 -12.12 -13.44
N ILE A 21 5.61 -12.50 -12.23
CA ILE A 21 5.71 -13.86 -11.69
C ILE A 21 4.30 -14.43 -11.69
N ALA A 22 4.05 -15.41 -12.54
CA ALA A 22 2.74 -16.02 -12.61
C ALA A 22 2.43 -16.79 -11.31
N THR A 23 1.25 -16.57 -10.76
CA THR A 23 0.69 -17.41 -9.69
C THR A 23 -0.55 -18.13 -10.23
N SER A 24 -0.61 -19.45 -10.01
CA SER A 24 -1.75 -20.26 -10.46
C SER A 24 -2.94 -20.13 -9.52
N SER A 25 -2.70 -19.93 -8.25
CA SER A 25 -3.74 -19.77 -7.23
C SER A 25 -3.16 -19.18 -5.94
N ILE A 26 -4.04 -18.65 -5.12
CA ILE A 26 -3.76 -18.29 -3.73
C ILE A 26 -4.68 -19.11 -2.83
N SER A 27 -4.14 -19.69 -1.76
CA SER A 27 -4.89 -20.54 -0.84
C SER A 27 -5.83 -19.72 0.04
N LYS A 28 -6.84 -20.39 0.62
CA LYS A 28 -7.68 -19.85 1.70
C LYS A 28 -7.04 -20.21 3.05
N ALA A 29 -6.14 -19.37 3.52
CA ALA A 29 -5.36 -19.59 4.75
C ALA A 29 -4.96 -18.25 5.39
N ALA A 30 -4.45 -18.31 6.60
CA ALA A 30 -3.84 -17.22 7.32
C ALA A 30 -2.49 -17.69 7.92
N PRO A 31 -1.34 -17.28 7.37
CA PRO A 31 -1.17 -16.46 6.16
C PRO A 31 -1.56 -17.19 4.88
N ALA A 32 -1.99 -16.44 3.87
CA ALA A 32 -2.30 -16.99 2.55
C ALA A 32 -1.03 -17.48 1.84
N LEU A 33 -1.16 -18.57 1.06
CA LEU A 33 -0.07 -19.15 0.29
C LEU A 33 -0.31 -18.91 -1.22
N ALA A 34 0.65 -18.30 -1.90
CA ALA A 34 0.62 -18.15 -3.35
C ALA A 34 1.38 -19.30 -4.02
N SER A 35 0.76 -19.94 -5.01
CA SER A 35 1.40 -20.99 -5.81
C SER A 35 2.18 -20.34 -6.95
N VAL A 36 3.51 -20.40 -6.89
CA VAL A 36 4.45 -19.77 -7.82
C VAL A 36 5.51 -20.77 -8.29
N ALA A 37 6.25 -20.44 -9.35
CA ALA A 37 7.40 -21.25 -9.74
C ALA A 37 8.45 -21.21 -8.61
N ALA A 38 9.12 -22.34 -8.36
CA ALA A 38 10.17 -22.43 -7.35
C ALA A 38 11.27 -21.37 -7.56
N ASN A 39 11.77 -20.81 -6.47
CA ASN A 39 12.83 -19.79 -6.46
C ASN A 39 12.47 -18.51 -7.24
N SER A 40 11.19 -18.23 -7.45
CA SER A 40 10.74 -17.01 -8.12
C SER A 40 10.55 -15.83 -7.17
N VAL A 41 10.22 -16.12 -5.90
CA VAL A 41 10.04 -15.14 -4.81
C VAL A 41 10.78 -15.68 -3.58
N ASP A 42 11.74 -14.91 -3.07
CA ASP A 42 12.51 -15.28 -1.89
C ASP A 42 11.85 -14.78 -0.61
N THR A 43 12.12 -15.46 0.50
CA THR A 43 11.68 -15.00 1.83
C THR A 43 12.20 -13.59 2.11
N GLY A 44 11.30 -12.68 2.46
CA GLY A 44 11.61 -11.28 2.73
C GLY A 44 11.42 -10.32 1.54
N ASP A 45 11.23 -10.85 0.33
CA ASP A 45 10.85 -10.03 -0.82
C ASP A 45 9.51 -9.31 -0.55
N VAL A 46 9.39 -8.10 -1.03
CA VAL A 46 8.11 -7.39 -1.04
C VAL A 46 7.49 -7.55 -2.41
N VAL A 47 6.23 -7.97 -2.43
CA VAL A 47 5.51 -8.26 -3.67
C VAL A 47 4.19 -7.50 -3.73
N VAL A 48 3.80 -7.11 -4.93
CA VAL A 48 2.45 -6.61 -5.25
C VAL A 48 1.66 -7.75 -5.85
N ILE A 49 0.41 -7.87 -5.45
CA ILE A 49 -0.52 -8.90 -5.90
C ILE A 49 -1.47 -8.30 -6.92
N GLU A 50 -1.47 -8.84 -8.13
CA GLU A 50 -2.41 -8.53 -9.20
C GLU A 50 -3.29 -9.76 -9.42
N LEU A 51 -4.49 -9.75 -8.83
CA LEU A 51 -5.38 -10.91 -8.78
C LEU A 51 -6.83 -10.52 -9.11
N PRO A 52 -7.23 -10.60 -10.37
CA PRO A 52 -8.58 -10.21 -10.79
C PRO A 52 -9.71 -11.05 -10.15
N GLY A 53 -9.44 -12.32 -9.81
CA GLY A 53 -10.43 -13.23 -9.24
C GLY A 53 -10.89 -12.84 -7.82
N TRP A 54 -10.04 -12.17 -7.05
CA TRP A 54 -10.37 -11.67 -5.72
C TRP A 54 -10.07 -10.17 -5.62
N PRO A 55 -11.04 -9.30 -5.94
CA PRO A 55 -10.83 -7.85 -5.95
C PRO A 55 -10.35 -7.28 -4.60
N ALA A 56 -10.74 -7.90 -3.50
CA ALA A 56 -10.31 -7.49 -2.16
C ALA A 56 -8.81 -7.67 -1.91
N LEU A 57 -8.13 -8.52 -2.69
CA LEU A 57 -6.68 -8.76 -2.60
C LEU A 57 -5.90 -8.08 -3.72
N ASN A 58 -6.59 -7.63 -4.76
CA ASN A 58 -5.96 -7.00 -5.91
C ASN A 58 -5.29 -5.67 -5.54
N ASN A 59 -4.13 -5.39 -6.14
CA ASN A 59 -3.34 -4.18 -5.91
C ASN A 59 -2.87 -4.00 -4.45
N ARG A 60 -2.67 -5.08 -3.72
CA ARG A 60 -2.08 -5.04 -2.38
C ARG A 60 -0.60 -5.41 -2.42
N ALA A 61 0.17 -4.74 -1.57
CA ALA A 61 1.59 -5.05 -1.39
C ALA A 61 1.80 -5.72 -0.03
N THR A 62 2.60 -6.79 -0.01
CA THR A 62 2.98 -7.49 1.21
C THR A 62 4.41 -8.03 1.15
N ARG A 63 4.91 -8.53 2.27
CA ARG A 63 6.19 -9.21 2.35
C ARG A 63 5.99 -10.72 2.24
N ALA A 64 6.83 -11.35 1.43
CA ALA A 64 6.92 -12.81 1.34
C ALA A 64 7.47 -13.40 2.65
N GLY A 65 6.79 -14.39 3.16
CA GLY A 65 7.20 -15.20 4.31
C GLY A 65 8.02 -16.41 3.90
N ALA A 66 7.78 -17.55 4.56
CA ALA A 66 8.46 -18.78 4.24
C ALA A 66 8.19 -19.22 2.80
N GLU A 67 9.25 -19.60 2.11
CA GLU A 67 9.18 -20.23 0.80
C GLU A 67 9.25 -21.74 0.96
N ALA A 68 8.36 -22.45 0.27
CA ALA A 68 8.42 -23.88 0.08
C ALA A 68 8.40 -24.17 -1.43
N THR A 69 8.77 -25.39 -1.84
CA THR A 69 8.81 -25.74 -3.26
C THR A 69 7.46 -25.46 -3.93
N GLY A 70 7.43 -24.40 -4.76
CA GLY A 70 6.25 -24.00 -5.52
C GLY A 70 5.20 -23.18 -4.76
N THR A 71 5.49 -22.75 -3.51
CA THR A 71 4.59 -21.90 -2.73
C THR A 71 5.36 -20.87 -1.93
N VAL A 72 4.75 -19.69 -1.72
CA VAL A 72 5.29 -18.63 -0.87
C VAL A 72 4.19 -18.06 0.02
N GLU A 73 4.50 -17.83 1.28
CA GLU A 73 3.60 -17.19 2.22
C GLU A 73 3.47 -15.69 1.92
N LEU A 74 2.25 -15.18 2.03
CA LEU A 74 1.93 -13.75 1.92
C LEU A 74 1.61 -13.21 3.32
N LEU A 75 2.59 -12.63 3.98
CA LEU A 75 2.48 -12.18 5.36
C LEU A 75 1.42 -11.07 5.53
N GLY A 76 0.66 -11.14 6.62
CA GLY A 76 -0.40 -10.16 6.93
C GLY A 76 -1.66 -10.29 6.08
N ILE A 77 -1.77 -11.36 5.28
CA ILE A 77 -2.95 -11.64 4.45
C ILE A 77 -3.70 -12.85 5.00
N ASP A 78 -4.95 -12.62 5.37
CA ASP A 78 -5.92 -13.65 5.74
C ASP A 78 -6.99 -13.75 4.66
N THR A 79 -7.10 -14.92 4.05
CA THR A 79 -8.08 -15.24 2.99
C THR A 79 -9.09 -16.30 3.42
N THR A 80 -9.24 -16.54 4.72
CA THR A 80 -10.17 -17.54 5.27
C THR A 80 -11.64 -17.12 5.17
N ASP A 81 -11.92 -15.81 5.08
CA ASP A 81 -13.28 -15.30 4.91
C ASP A 81 -13.82 -15.63 3.51
N THR A 82 -14.78 -16.57 3.43
CA THR A 82 -15.36 -17.04 2.18
C THR A 82 -16.33 -16.04 1.52
N VAL A 83 -16.76 -15.02 2.25
CA VAL A 83 -17.60 -13.93 1.70
C VAL A 83 -16.74 -12.94 0.92
N LEU A 84 -15.60 -12.54 1.47
CA LEU A 84 -14.64 -11.67 0.79
C LEU A 84 -13.85 -12.41 -0.31
N PHE A 85 -13.60 -13.70 -0.11
CA PHE A 85 -12.80 -14.54 -1.00
C PHE A 85 -13.63 -15.75 -1.50
N PRO A 86 -14.65 -15.52 -2.34
CA PRO A 86 -15.52 -16.59 -2.82
C PRO A 86 -14.80 -17.50 -3.81
N GLY A 87 -15.21 -18.76 -3.89
CA GLY A 87 -14.70 -19.72 -4.88
C GLY A 87 -13.19 -19.96 -4.76
N THR A 88 -12.51 -20.00 -5.89
CA THR A 88 -11.04 -20.06 -6.01
C THR A 88 -10.49 -18.72 -6.42
N SER A 89 -9.24 -18.41 -6.07
CA SER A 89 -8.59 -17.14 -6.44
C SER A 89 -8.42 -16.96 -7.95
N GLY A 90 -8.34 -18.08 -8.69
CA GLY A 90 -7.89 -18.06 -10.07
C GLY A 90 -6.40 -17.75 -10.20
N ALA A 91 -5.96 -17.62 -11.44
CA ALA A 91 -4.60 -17.22 -11.77
C ALA A 91 -4.41 -15.71 -11.62
N GLY A 92 -3.21 -15.32 -11.25
CA GLY A 92 -2.81 -13.92 -11.08
C GLY A 92 -1.32 -13.74 -11.33
N VAL A 93 -0.83 -12.57 -10.91
CA VAL A 93 0.56 -12.18 -11.08
C VAL A 93 1.07 -11.57 -9.75
N LEU A 94 2.29 -11.91 -9.40
CA LEU A 94 3.06 -11.21 -8.38
C LEU A 94 4.16 -10.38 -9.06
N ARG A 95 4.41 -9.17 -8.55
CA ARG A 95 5.54 -8.35 -8.99
C ARG A 95 6.39 -7.97 -7.79
N LYS A 96 7.70 -8.18 -7.90
CA LYS A 96 8.63 -7.82 -6.82
C LYS A 96 8.82 -6.31 -6.72
N ALA A 97 9.06 -5.84 -5.51
CA ALA A 97 9.61 -4.50 -5.28
C ALA A 97 11.05 -4.43 -5.78
N GLY A 98 11.42 -3.29 -6.35
CA GLY A 98 12.81 -2.94 -6.54
C GLY A 98 13.50 -2.54 -5.23
N ALA A 99 14.66 -1.92 -5.33
CA ALA A 99 15.37 -1.41 -4.16
C ALA A 99 14.56 -0.30 -3.47
N PHE A 100 14.39 -0.41 -2.16
CA PHE A 100 13.76 0.63 -1.35
C PHE A 100 14.68 1.82 -1.16
N VAL A 101 14.13 3.00 -1.38
CA VAL A 101 14.77 4.28 -1.04
C VAL A 101 14.08 4.80 0.22
N ASP A 102 14.81 4.90 1.32
CA ASP A 102 14.28 5.42 2.56
C ASP A 102 14.26 6.96 2.52
N LEU A 103 13.19 7.54 3.08
CA LEU A 103 13.01 8.99 3.18
C LEU A 103 13.62 9.48 4.49
N ASP A 104 14.68 10.26 4.36
CA ASP A 104 15.29 10.94 5.50
C ASP A 104 14.74 12.36 5.64
N GLN A 105 14.88 12.96 6.83
CA GLN A 105 14.49 14.35 7.10
C GLN A 105 13.00 14.60 6.81
N GLN A 106 12.16 13.68 7.23
CA GLN A 106 10.70 13.79 7.10
C GLN A 106 10.09 14.54 8.29
N GLY A 107 9.07 15.35 8.00
CA GLY A 107 8.18 15.90 9.03
C GLY A 107 7.04 14.92 9.36
N ASP A 108 6.04 15.41 10.08
CA ASP A 108 4.91 14.59 10.49
C ASP A 108 4.00 14.25 9.30
N PRO A 109 3.84 12.97 8.95
CA PRO A 109 2.98 12.55 7.86
C PRO A 109 1.52 12.76 8.23
N THR A 110 0.71 13.10 7.24
CA THR A 110 -0.75 13.19 7.39
C THR A 110 -1.45 12.22 6.45
N THR A 111 -2.53 11.62 6.94
CA THR A 111 -3.35 10.69 6.15
C THR A 111 -4.75 11.27 6.00
N ALA A 112 -5.28 11.24 4.78
CA ALA A 112 -6.65 11.66 4.44
C ALA A 112 -7.29 10.60 3.55
N GLY A 113 -8.62 10.66 3.38
CA GLY A 113 -9.36 9.73 2.55
C GLY A 113 -9.72 8.42 3.29
N GLY A 114 -10.27 7.48 2.55
CA GLY A 114 -10.77 6.21 3.09
C GLY A 114 -12.20 6.28 3.64
N GLU A 115 -12.84 7.46 3.61
CA GLU A 115 -14.21 7.64 4.06
C GLU A 115 -15.19 6.96 3.11
N GLN A 116 -16.20 6.33 3.69
CA GLN A 116 -17.31 5.77 2.92
C GLN A 116 -18.22 6.88 2.40
N GLN A 117 -18.47 6.88 1.11
CA GLN A 117 -19.46 7.75 0.49
C GLN A 117 -20.83 7.08 0.47
N TYR A 118 -21.88 7.90 0.60
CA TYR A 118 -23.26 7.44 0.64
C TYR A 118 -24.09 8.16 -0.42
N TRP A 119 -24.90 7.39 -1.13
CA TRP A 119 -26.02 7.94 -1.85
C TRP A 119 -27.16 8.15 -0.85
N SER A 120 -27.78 9.32 -0.89
CA SER A 120 -28.91 9.67 -0.03
C SER A 120 -30.14 10.02 -0.88
N GLY A 121 -31.26 9.42 -0.58
CA GLY A 121 -32.50 9.65 -1.28
C GLY A 121 -33.72 9.32 -0.44
N THR A 122 -34.88 9.84 -0.87
CA THR A 122 -36.18 9.44 -0.33
C THR A 122 -36.90 8.63 -1.38
N LEU A 123 -37.52 7.53 -0.97
CA LEU A 123 -38.36 6.75 -1.86
C LEU A 123 -39.72 7.46 -2.00
N LEU A 124 -40.17 7.65 -3.23
CA LEU A 124 -41.42 8.34 -3.53
C LEU A 124 -42.64 7.61 -2.92
N GLU A 125 -42.47 6.30 -2.72
CA GLU A 125 -43.53 5.41 -2.19
C GLU A 125 -43.55 5.35 -0.67
N ASP A 126 -42.53 5.90 0.01
CA ASP A 126 -42.47 5.90 1.48
C ASP A 126 -43.29 7.06 2.08
N PRO A 127 -44.47 6.77 2.68
CA PRO A 127 -45.29 7.79 3.26
C PRO A 127 -44.68 8.40 4.54
N THR A 128 -43.62 7.81 5.09
CA THR A 128 -42.95 8.34 6.29
C THR A 128 -41.93 9.41 5.97
N GLY A 129 -41.57 9.60 4.68
CA GLY A 129 -40.58 10.58 4.21
C GLY A 129 -39.18 10.36 4.77
N ARG A 130 -38.80 9.13 5.17
CA ARG A 130 -37.50 8.81 5.69
C ARG A 130 -36.44 8.82 4.57
N GLN A 131 -35.33 9.46 4.86
CA GLN A 131 -34.17 9.41 3.97
C GLN A 131 -33.47 8.05 4.11
N VAL A 132 -33.21 7.41 2.97
CA VAL A 132 -32.41 6.18 2.87
C VAL A 132 -31.00 6.55 2.48
N GLN A 133 -29.99 5.98 3.16
CA GLN A 133 -28.58 6.12 2.83
C GLN A 133 -28.02 4.77 2.44
N LEU A 134 -27.49 4.67 1.21
CA LEU A 134 -26.86 3.48 0.68
C LEU A 134 -25.35 3.74 0.51
N PRO A 135 -24.48 2.87 1.04
CA PRO A 135 -23.06 3.00 0.85
C PRO A 135 -22.70 2.78 -0.64
N THR A 136 -21.83 3.63 -1.20
CA THR A 136 -21.41 3.57 -2.60
C THR A 136 -19.95 3.15 -2.71
N PHE A 137 -19.02 4.09 -2.64
CA PHE A 137 -17.59 3.83 -2.76
C PHE A 137 -16.83 4.47 -1.59
N LYS A 138 -15.59 4.04 -1.39
CA LYS A 138 -14.66 4.69 -0.46
C LYS A 138 -13.73 5.62 -1.22
N ASN A 139 -13.47 6.78 -0.65
CA ASN A 139 -12.46 7.68 -1.18
C ASN A 139 -11.08 7.02 -1.14
N ALA A 140 -10.24 7.32 -2.13
CA ALA A 140 -8.85 6.87 -2.12
C ALA A 140 -8.12 7.42 -0.88
N LYS A 141 -7.28 6.60 -0.26
CA LYS A 141 -6.42 7.06 0.84
C LYS A 141 -5.22 7.83 0.28
N THR A 142 -4.95 8.97 0.87
CA THR A 142 -3.83 9.83 0.51
C THR A 142 -2.93 10.01 1.73
N ILE A 143 -1.63 9.83 1.55
CA ILE A 143 -0.61 10.05 2.57
C ILE A 143 0.28 11.19 2.10
N THR A 144 0.29 12.28 2.85
CA THR A 144 1.14 13.43 2.57
C THR A 144 2.37 13.35 3.46
N LEU A 145 3.54 13.38 2.83
CA LEU A 145 4.84 13.25 3.45
C LEU A 145 5.60 14.58 3.29
N PRO A 146 5.60 15.44 4.30
CA PRO A 146 6.43 16.64 4.31
C PRO A 146 7.90 16.24 4.47
N LEU A 147 8.76 16.80 3.64
CA LEU A 147 10.20 16.53 3.61
C LEU A 147 10.97 17.84 3.69
N PHE A 148 12.08 17.86 4.42
CA PHE A 148 12.98 18.99 4.40
C PHE A 148 13.82 18.96 3.12
N TYR A 149 13.88 20.10 2.42
CA TYR A 149 14.53 20.21 1.13
C TYR A 149 16.04 19.96 1.23
N ASP A 150 16.49 18.86 0.61
CA ASP A 150 17.93 18.58 0.44
C ASP A 150 18.16 17.86 -0.89
N PRO A 151 18.58 18.57 -1.95
CA PRO A 151 18.79 18.01 -3.28
C PRO A 151 19.97 17.04 -3.38
N LYS A 152 20.81 16.93 -2.34
CA LYS A 152 21.93 15.98 -2.30
C LYS A 152 21.52 14.59 -1.81
N LYS A 153 20.32 14.45 -1.27
CA LYS A 153 19.82 13.18 -0.77
C LYS A 153 19.38 12.25 -1.90
N PRO A 154 19.62 10.93 -1.78
CA PRO A 154 19.22 9.95 -2.80
C PRO A 154 17.72 9.96 -3.10
N TRP A 155 16.88 10.17 -2.08
CA TRP A 155 15.44 10.21 -2.23
C TRP A 155 14.95 11.35 -3.13
N TYR A 156 15.67 12.49 -3.19
CA TYR A 156 15.26 13.65 -4.00
C TYR A 156 15.21 13.33 -5.50
N SER A 157 16.28 12.76 -6.02
CA SER A 157 16.33 12.35 -7.42
C SER A 157 15.39 11.17 -7.71
N ALA A 158 15.26 10.23 -6.75
CA ALA A 158 14.40 9.08 -6.90
C ALA A 158 12.91 9.49 -6.94
N LEU A 159 12.45 10.42 -6.09
CA LEU A 159 11.09 10.96 -6.10
C LEU A 159 10.77 11.65 -7.44
N LYS A 160 11.67 12.49 -7.93
CA LYS A 160 11.49 13.14 -9.24
C LYS A 160 11.37 12.12 -10.38
N ASN A 161 12.17 11.07 -10.36
CA ASN A 161 12.12 10.02 -11.37
C ASN A 161 10.82 9.22 -11.34
N VAL A 162 10.31 8.92 -10.15
CA VAL A 162 9.03 8.22 -9.97
C VAL A 162 7.86 9.09 -10.43
N ASP A 163 7.85 10.35 -10.03
CA ASP A 163 6.82 11.31 -10.45
C ASP A 163 6.80 11.49 -11.99
N ALA A 164 7.97 11.64 -12.59
CA ALA A 164 8.09 11.79 -14.05
C ALA A 164 7.63 10.54 -14.83
N LYS A 165 7.79 9.34 -14.26
CA LYS A 165 7.34 8.10 -14.89
C LYS A 165 5.83 7.89 -14.74
N GLY A 166 5.23 8.37 -13.65
CA GLY A 166 3.81 8.14 -13.35
C GLY A 166 3.45 6.67 -13.11
N GLU A 167 4.44 5.82 -12.81
CA GLU A 167 4.23 4.41 -12.50
C GLU A 167 3.90 4.21 -11.03
N PRO A 168 3.06 3.21 -10.70
CA PRO A 168 2.75 2.93 -9.30
C PRO A 168 3.96 2.35 -8.57
N VAL A 169 4.07 2.69 -7.29
CA VAL A 169 5.17 2.31 -6.41
C VAL A 169 4.64 1.68 -5.12
N ILE A 170 5.52 0.99 -4.41
CA ILE A 170 5.23 0.48 -3.07
C ILE A 170 5.74 1.51 -2.06
N LEU A 171 4.86 2.00 -1.20
CA LEU A 171 5.22 2.78 -0.03
C LEU A 171 5.32 1.85 1.17
N ARG A 172 6.36 2.04 1.97
CA ARG A 172 6.62 1.29 3.20
C ARG A 172 6.75 2.25 4.38
N ALA A 173 6.10 1.93 5.50
CA ALA A 173 6.37 2.57 6.79
C ALA A 173 6.86 1.52 7.80
N LYS A 174 8.10 1.66 8.24
CA LYS A 174 8.67 0.88 9.34
C LYS A 174 8.26 1.55 10.64
N LEU A 175 7.43 0.86 11.42
CA LEU A 175 6.95 1.36 12.70
C LEU A 175 7.94 1.03 13.83
N VAL A 176 7.90 1.81 14.87
CA VAL A 176 8.62 1.50 16.11
C VAL A 176 8.05 0.22 16.70
N GLY A 177 8.91 -0.78 16.89
CA GLY A 177 8.49 -2.12 17.34
C GLY A 177 8.63 -3.22 16.29
N GLY A 178 9.07 -2.87 15.06
CA GLY A 178 9.39 -3.84 14.01
C GLY A 178 8.26 -4.07 13.02
N ASP A 179 7.03 -3.69 13.33
CA ASP A 179 5.90 -3.82 12.41
C ASP A 179 6.10 -2.94 11.17
N VAL A 180 5.66 -3.41 10.02
CA VAL A 180 5.80 -2.70 8.76
C VAL A 180 4.45 -2.62 8.04
N LEU A 181 4.08 -1.42 7.62
CA LEU A 181 2.93 -1.17 6.77
C LEU A 181 3.39 -1.05 5.32
N TYR A 182 2.66 -1.69 4.42
CA TYR A 182 2.85 -1.61 2.97
C TYR A 182 1.60 -1.08 2.29
N TRP A 183 1.80 -0.18 1.33
CA TRP A 183 0.76 0.33 0.41
C TRP A 183 1.28 0.22 -1.01
N TYR A 184 0.36 0.08 -1.94
CA TYR A 184 0.64 0.16 -3.37
C TYR A 184 -0.17 1.29 -3.99
N GLY A 185 0.46 2.14 -4.79
CA GLY A 185 -0.22 3.30 -5.36
C GLY A 185 0.71 4.25 -6.10
N TYR A 186 0.19 5.44 -6.36
CA TYR A 186 0.91 6.48 -7.10
C TYR A 186 1.54 7.50 -6.15
N LEU A 187 2.75 7.90 -6.47
CA LEU A 187 3.48 8.91 -5.72
C LEU A 187 3.69 10.14 -6.62
N SER A 188 3.25 11.29 -6.14
CA SER A 188 3.47 12.60 -6.77
C SER A 188 4.41 13.43 -5.90
N TYR A 189 5.33 14.14 -6.52
CA TYR A 189 6.34 14.93 -5.83
C TYR A 189 6.42 16.35 -6.36
N ASN A 190 6.11 17.32 -5.50
CA ASN A 190 6.40 18.71 -5.77
C ASN A 190 7.85 19.04 -5.37
N GLY A 191 8.73 19.12 -6.36
CA GLY A 191 10.16 19.38 -6.16
C GLY A 191 10.50 20.83 -5.85
N ASP A 192 9.53 21.77 -5.90
CA ASP A 192 9.75 23.18 -5.59
C ASP A 192 9.68 23.41 -4.09
N PRO A 193 10.74 23.95 -3.47
CA PRO A 193 10.77 24.14 -2.04
C PRO A 193 9.86 25.29 -1.60
N THR A 194 9.19 25.11 -0.47
CA THR A 194 8.58 26.23 0.26
C THR A 194 9.65 27.01 0.99
N MET A 195 9.59 28.35 0.90
CA MET A 195 10.58 29.25 1.51
C MET A 195 9.87 30.22 2.46
N ALA A 196 10.17 30.10 3.74
CA ALA A 196 9.72 31.03 4.75
C ALA A 196 10.91 31.52 5.57
N ALA A 197 10.90 32.80 5.98
CA ALA A 197 12.06 33.42 6.62
C ALA A 197 12.52 32.76 7.93
N ASN A 198 11.58 32.11 8.65
CA ASN A 198 11.84 31.50 9.96
C ASN A 198 11.57 29.99 9.99
N ALA A 199 11.56 29.33 8.85
CA ALA A 199 11.35 27.89 8.76
C ALA A 199 12.35 27.24 7.78
N PRO A 200 12.73 25.98 8.00
CA PRO A 200 13.53 25.24 7.03
C PRO A 200 12.77 25.12 5.70
N MET A 201 13.50 25.13 4.61
CA MET A 201 12.91 24.87 3.30
C MET A 201 12.31 23.44 3.28
N GLY A 202 11.07 23.34 2.81
CA GLY A 202 10.35 22.06 2.76
C GLY A 202 9.85 21.73 1.37
N THR A 203 9.66 20.46 1.11
CA THR A 203 8.98 19.92 -0.07
C THR A 203 7.91 18.91 0.38
N THR A 204 7.03 18.53 -0.52
CA THR A 204 5.95 17.59 -0.19
C THR A 204 5.88 16.48 -1.22
N ALA A 205 5.87 15.25 -0.75
CA ALA A 205 5.49 14.10 -1.54
C ALA A 205 4.09 13.64 -1.12
N THR A 206 3.24 13.35 -2.09
CA THR A 206 1.87 12.88 -1.87
C THR A 206 1.71 11.50 -2.47
N PHE A 207 1.31 10.54 -1.65
CA PHE A 207 1.06 9.18 -2.09
C PHE A 207 -0.44 8.89 -2.07
N THR A 208 -0.98 8.38 -3.18
CA THR A 208 -2.38 7.96 -3.32
C THR A 208 -2.44 6.45 -3.45
N ALA A 209 -3.05 5.79 -2.47
CA ALA A 209 -3.14 4.34 -2.42
C ALA A 209 -4.22 3.79 -3.38
N LEU A 210 -3.90 2.70 -4.09
CA LEU A 210 -4.84 1.94 -4.93
C LEU A 210 -5.69 0.97 -4.11
N ALA A 211 -5.19 0.49 -2.98
CA ALA A 211 -5.87 -0.44 -2.08
C ALA A 211 -5.49 -0.17 -0.62
N ASP A 212 -6.17 -0.85 0.29
CA ASP A 212 -5.85 -0.77 1.72
C ASP A 212 -4.45 -1.33 2.03
N SER A 213 -3.82 -0.77 3.07
CA SER A 213 -2.52 -1.23 3.56
C SER A 213 -2.57 -2.65 4.10
N ILE A 214 -1.43 -3.31 4.06
CA ILE A 214 -1.19 -4.57 4.77
C ILE A 214 -0.18 -4.30 5.88
N LEU A 215 -0.53 -4.71 7.09
CA LEU A 215 0.36 -4.72 8.24
C LEU A 215 1.07 -6.09 8.28
N VAL A 216 2.40 -6.04 8.28
CA VAL A 216 3.23 -7.21 8.52
C VAL A 216 3.90 -7.02 9.87
N GLU A 217 3.60 -7.93 10.81
CA GLU A 217 4.19 -7.89 12.13
C GLU A 217 5.70 -8.07 12.07
N GLY A 218 6.41 -7.38 12.95
CA GLY A 218 7.85 -7.56 13.14
C GLY A 218 8.11 -8.93 13.77
N ALA A 219 9.15 -9.63 13.30
CA ALA A 219 9.61 -10.89 13.89
C ALA A 219 10.40 -10.61 15.17
#